data_babd14a73b280710048d36d2f1dabb7c
#
_entry.id   babd14a73b280710048d36d2f1dabb7c
#
_cell.length_a   1.000
_cell.length_b   1.000
_cell.length_c   1.000
_cell.angle_alpha   90.00
_cell.angle_beta   90.00
_cell.angle_gamma   90.00
#
_symmetry.space_group_name_H-M   'P 1'
#
loop_
_entity.id
_entity.type
_entity.pdbx_description
1 polymer ?
#
loop_
_entity_poly.entity_id
_entity_poly.type
_entity_poly.pdbx_seq_one_letter_code
_entity_poly.pdbx_strand_id
1 'polypeptide(L)'
;MAVISISRQFGAGGKTLGEAVALDLGYRFVHEGMLDKLACELADSHPQSAGCEFYAQAHLTNVLSSLGPADYLDYYIKQDDRLLSQEQHLGALNRVIKELAEMDNTVLLGRGSQFILRDHPGVLRILLVADQKSRVDFLIRRYGFSTGKAQGLLKRADKKRSRFLKLFFPREPNETSLYHMVLNTTWLSLDLAKGLILDLVKRMGV
;
A
#
# COMPACT_ATOMS: atom_id res chain seq x y z
N MET A 1 -3.66 18.13 7.11
CA MET A 1 -4.02 17.18 6.04
C MET A 1 -2.86 16.21 5.93
N ALA A 2 -3.14 14.90 5.93
CA ALA A 2 -2.08 13.91 5.99
C ALA A 2 -2.25 12.82 4.94
N VAL A 3 -1.11 12.34 4.47
CA VAL A 3 -1.02 11.08 3.74
C VAL A 3 -0.35 10.05 4.61
N ILE A 4 -0.91 8.87 4.71
CA ILE A 4 -0.35 7.76 5.48
C ILE A 4 0.12 6.67 4.52
N SER A 5 1.44 6.46 4.46
CA SER A 5 2.05 5.39 3.67
C SER A 5 2.34 4.18 4.57
N ILE A 6 1.64 3.08 4.35
CA ILE A 6 1.81 1.82 5.10
C ILE A 6 2.57 0.82 4.24
N SER A 7 3.81 0.54 4.61
CA SER A 7 4.55 -0.62 4.14
C SER A 7 4.33 -1.79 5.09
N ARG A 8 4.35 -3.02 4.61
CA ARG A 8 4.08 -4.18 5.48
C ARG A 8 4.69 -5.46 4.93
N GLN A 9 4.92 -6.40 5.83
CA GLN A 9 5.04 -7.82 5.50
C GLN A 9 3.63 -8.37 5.25
N PHE A 10 3.47 -9.24 4.25
CA PHE A 10 2.16 -9.86 3.97
C PHE A 10 1.71 -10.69 5.17
N GLY A 11 0.43 -10.60 5.55
CA GLY A 11 -0.10 -11.25 6.74
C GLY A 11 0.12 -10.49 8.06
N ALA A 12 0.82 -9.36 8.08
CA ALA A 12 0.97 -8.52 9.28
C ALA A 12 -0.25 -7.59 9.53
N GLY A 13 -1.38 -7.82 8.87
CA GLY A 13 -2.62 -7.06 9.12
C GLY A 13 -2.72 -5.71 8.41
N GLY A 14 -1.83 -5.39 7.47
CA GLY A 14 -1.73 -4.06 6.86
C GLY A 14 -3.00 -3.56 6.18
N LYS A 15 -3.74 -4.43 5.46
CA LYS A 15 -5.03 -4.06 4.85
C LYS A 15 -6.06 -3.72 5.92
N THR A 16 -6.26 -4.62 6.87
CA THR A 16 -7.24 -4.45 7.95
C THR A 16 -6.96 -3.18 8.77
N LEU A 17 -5.69 -2.94 9.10
CA LEU A 17 -5.27 -1.74 9.83
C LEU A 17 -5.44 -0.47 8.99
N GLY A 18 -5.03 -0.50 7.72
CA GLY A 18 -5.15 0.65 6.82
C GLY A 18 -6.60 1.06 6.57
N GLU A 19 -7.51 0.07 6.36
CA GLU A 19 -8.95 0.31 6.25
C GLU A 19 -9.53 0.93 7.53
N ALA A 20 -9.16 0.41 8.70
CA ALA A 20 -9.65 0.91 9.98
C ALA A 20 -9.15 2.33 10.29
N VAL A 21 -7.87 2.62 10.00
CA VAL A 21 -7.32 3.98 10.14
C VAL A 21 -7.99 4.96 9.18
N ALA A 22 -8.16 4.57 7.93
CA ALA A 22 -8.82 5.40 6.93
C ALA A 22 -10.27 5.72 7.31
N LEU A 23 -11.01 4.72 7.80
CA LEU A 23 -12.39 4.89 8.26
C LEU A 23 -12.48 5.90 9.42
N ASP A 24 -11.63 5.74 10.46
CA ASP A 24 -11.66 6.60 11.65
C ASP A 24 -11.25 8.06 11.33
N LEU A 25 -10.39 8.26 10.32
CA LEU A 25 -9.96 9.59 9.87
C LEU A 25 -10.85 10.21 8.79
N GLY A 26 -11.77 9.45 8.20
CA GLY A 26 -12.52 9.87 7.01
C GLY A 26 -11.63 9.97 5.76
N TYR A 27 -10.55 9.18 5.69
CA TYR A 27 -9.59 9.16 4.59
C TYR A 27 -9.93 8.09 3.55
N ARG A 28 -9.42 8.26 2.33
CA ARG A 28 -9.46 7.23 1.30
C ARG A 28 -8.44 6.13 1.63
N PHE A 29 -8.81 4.88 1.39
CA PHE A 29 -7.89 3.75 1.48
C PHE A 29 -7.57 3.21 0.09
N VAL A 30 -6.29 3.19 -0.29
CA VAL A 30 -5.82 2.72 -1.59
C VAL A 30 -4.74 1.65 -1.39
N HIS A 31 -5.07 0.41 -1.73
CA HIS A 31 -4.15 -0.72 -1.62
C HIS A 31 -3.41 -0.99 -2.93
N GLU A 32 -2.39 -1.85 -2.90
CA GLU A 32 -1.50 -2.11 -4.03
C GLU A 32 -2.19 -2.57 -5.31
N GLY A 33 -3.27 -3.36 -5.23
CA GLY A 33 -4.02 -3.78 -6.41
C GLY A 33 -4.74 -2.62 -7.09
N MET A 34 -5.24 -1.67 -6.30
CA MET A 34 -5.84 -0.44 -6.82
C MET A 34 -4.76 0.46 -7.45
N LEU A 35 -3.60 0.60 -6.80
CA LEU A 35 -2.48 1.38 -7.33
C LEU A 35 -1.99 0.85 -8.69
N ASP A 36 -1.88 -0.49 -8.82
CA ASP A 36 -1.48 -1.10 -10.09
C ASP A 36 -2.51 -0.88 -11.19
N LYS A 37 -3.81 -1.01 -10.86
CA LYS A 37 -4.87 -0.78 -11.84
C LYS A 37 -4.88 0.66 -12.31
N LEU A 38 -4.79 1.62 -11.40
CA LEU A 38 -4.67 3.05 -11.74
C LEU A 38 -3.43 3.34 -12.61
N ALA A 39 -2.29 2.71 -12.29
CA ALA A 39 -1.08 2.87 -13.08
C ALA A 39 -1.21 2.30 -14.50
N CYS A 40 -1.86 1.14 -14.66
CA CYS A 40 -2.13 0.56 -15.97
C CYS A 40 -3.07 1.43 -16.79
N GLU A 41 -4.18 1.89 -16.22
CA GLU A 41 -5.14 2.76 -16.91
C GLU A 41 -4.52 4.11 -17.30
N LEU A 42 -3.65 4.67 -16.44
CA LEU A 42 -2.93 5.90 -16.78
C LEU A 42 -1.94 5.69 -17.94
N ALA A 43 -1.24 4.57 -17.96
CA ALA A 43 -0.30 4.25 -19.04
C ALA A 43 -1.01 4.01 -20.37
N ASP A 44 -2.18 3.36 -20.36
CA ASP A 44 -2.98 3.07 -21.57
C ASP A 44 -3.63 4.35 -22.14
N SER A 45 -4.01 5.29 -21.27
CA SER A 45 -4.75 6.48 -21.68
C SER A 45 -3.89 7.56 -22.34
N HIS A 46 -2.60 7.68 -21.98
CA HIS A 46 -1.72 8.77 -22.43
C HIS A 46 -0.25 8.36 -22.52
N PRO A 47 0.19 7.76 -23.64
CA PRO A 47 1.60 7.40 -23.82
C PRO A 47 2.58 8.59 -23.85
N GLN A 48 2.12 9.84 -24.11
CA GLN A 48 3.03 10.97 -24.37
C GLN A 48 2.59 12.38 -23.94
N SER A 49 1.51 12.59 -23.18
CA SER A 49 1.10 13.97 -22.83
C SER A 49 1.49 14.37 -21.40
N ALA A 50 2.60 15.06 -21.28
CA ALA A 50 2.92 15.89 -20.12
C ALA A 50 2.04 17.15 -20.16
N GLY A 51 0.88 17.17 -19.49
CA GLY A 51 0.14 18.41 -19.45
C GLY A 51 -1.32 18.42 -19.00
N CYS A 52 -1.84 17.43 -18.31
CA CYS A 52 -3.21 17.47 -17.81
C CYS A 52 -3.34 16.99 -16.35
N GLU A 53 -2.90 17.80 -15.40
CA GLU A 53 -3.09 17.54 -13.96
C GLU A 53 -4.57 17.44 -13.58
N PHE A 54 -5.42 18.24 -14.19
CA PHE A 54 -6.87 18.27 -13.91
C PHE A 54 -7.61 17.01 -14.41
N TYR A 55 -7.22 16.46 -15.55
CA TYR A 55 -7.81 15.22 -16.08
C TYR A 55 -7.42 14.00 -15.24
N ALA A 56 -6.22 13.97 -14.71
CA ALA A 56 -5.73 12.88 -13.90
C ALA A 56 -6.53 12.74 -12.59
N GLN A 57 -6.83 13.83 -11.89
CA GLN A 57 -7.60 13.78 -10.63
C GLN A 57 -9.03 13.30 -10.82
N ALA A 58 -9.74 13.78 -11.83
CA ALA A 58 -11.10 13.34 -12.13
C ALA A 58 -11.14 11.85 -12.52
N HIS A 59 -10.17 11.41 -13.32
CA HIS A 59 -10.04 10.02 -13.73
C HIS A 59 -9.71 9.11 -12.52
N LEU A 60 -8.74 9.49 -11.70
CA LEU A 60 -8.39 8.76 -10.48
C LEU A 60 -9.60 8.62 -9.52
N THR A 61 -10.38 9.68 -9.36
CA THR A 61 -11.58 9.65 -8.50
C THR A 61 -12.63 8.68 -9.04
N ASN A 62 -12.87 8.69 -10.35
CA ASN A 62 -13.83 7.79 -11.00
C ASN A 62 -13.40 6.32 -10.90
N VAL A 63 -12.12 6.04 -11.16
CA VAL A 63 -11.57 4.68 -11.06
C VAL A 63 -11.59 4.20 -9.62
N LEU A 64 -11.18 5.02 -8.66
CA LEU A 64 -11.21 4.66 -7.23
C LEU A 64 -12.63 4.33 -6.75
N SER A 65 -13.65 5.06 -7.22
CA SER A 65 -15.04 4.79 -6.86
C SER A 65 -15.60 3.49 -7.46
N SER A 66 -15.03 3.02 -8.57
CA SER A 66 -15.40 1.77 -9.24
C SER A 66 -14.71 0.53 -8.62
N LEU A 67 -13.67 0.72 -7.81
CA LEU A 67 -12.88 -0.37 -7.21
C LEU A 67 -13.48 -0.82 -5.87
N GLY A 68 -13.93 -2.06 -5.83
CA GLY A 68 -14.47 -2.67 -4.62
C GLY A 68 -13.40 -3.27 -3.69
N PRO A 69 -13.75 -3.54 -2.42
CA PRO A 69 -12.82 -4.13 -1.43
C PRO A 69 -12.40 -5.58 -1.74
N ALA A 70 -13.06 -6.25 -2.70
CA ALA A 70 -12.80 -7.66 -3.02
C ALA A 70 -11.46 -7.91 -3.76
N ASP A 71 -10.90 -6.90 -4.42
CA ASP A 71 -9.75 -7.04 -5.32
C ASP A 71 -8.41 -7.32 -4.60
N TYR A 72 -8.32 -7.12 -3.29
CA TYR A 72 -7.07 -7.28 -2.54
C TYR A 72 -6.53 -8.72 -2.50
N LEU A 73 -7.37 -9.69 -2.18
CA LEU A 73 -6.95 -11.10 -2.14
C LEU A 73 -6.76 -11.66 -3.54
N ASP A 74 -7.61 -11.29 -4.46
CA ASP A 74 -7.53 -11.66 -5.88
C ASP A 74 -6.17 -11.24 -6.47
N TYR A 75 -5.66 -10.08 -6.11
CA TYR A 75 -4.35 -9.60 -6.49
C TYR A 75 -3.21 -10.56 -6.10
N TYR A 76 -3.32 -11.27 -4.96
CA TYR A 76 -2.33 -12.26 -4.52
C TYR A 76 -2.60 -13.68 -5.01
N ILE A 77 -3.85 -13.98 -5.33
CA ILE A 77 -4.29 -15.32 -5.78
C ILE A 77 -4.13 -15.46 -7.29
N LYS A 78 -4.56 -14.45 -8.05
CA LYS A 78 -4.43 -14.41 -9.51
C LYS A 78 -3.00 -14.03 -9.87
N GLN A 79 -2.36 -14.88 -10.68
CA GLN A 79 -1.09 -14.53 -11.33
C GLN A 79 -1.43 -13.66 -12.55
N ASP A 80 -1.59 -12.36 -12.35
CA ASP A 80 -1.68 -11.44 -13.46
C ASP A 80 -0.27 -10.93 -13.77
N ASP A 81 0.38 -11.58 -14.73
CA ASP A 81 1.71 -11.24 -15.24
C ASP A 81 1.64 -10.19 -16.39
N ARG A 82 0.51 -9.51 -16.55
CA ARG A 82 0.39 -8.37 -17.46
C ARG A 82 1.19 -7.19 -16.91
N LEU A 83 2.49 -7.25 -17.13
CA LEU A 83 3.40 -6.17 -16.82
C LEU A 83 3.56 -5.32 -18.09
N LEU A 84 3.13 -4.07 -18.03
CA LEU A 84 3.76 -2.98 -18.77
C LEU A 84 5.29 -3.13 -18.69
N SER A 85 6.05 -2.59 -19.63
CA SER A 85 7.51 -2.58 -19.45
C SER A 85 7.80 -2.04 -18.04
N GLN A 86 8.77 -2.63 -17.34
CA GLN A 86 9.03 -2.31 -15.93
C GLN A 86 9.19 -0.80 -15.68
N GLU A 87 9.79 -0.09 -16.62
CA GLU A 87 10.01 1.35 -16.56
C GLU A 87 8.70 2.16 -16.71
N GLN A 88 7.84 1.78 -17.67
CA GLN A 88 6.55 2.44 -17.87
C GLN A 88 5.64 2.26 -16.66
N HIS A 89 5.60 1.05 -16.09
CA HIS A 89 4.80 0.77 -14.90
C HIS A 89 5.29 1.58 -13.69
N LEU A 90 6.61 1.70 -13.49
CA LEU A 90 7.17 2.50 -12.41
C LEU A 90 6.89 3.99 -12.60
N GLY A 91 7.03 4.51 -13.83
CA GLY A 91 6.71 5.90 -14.15
C GLY A 91 5.24 6.22 -13.84
N ALA A 92 4.33 5.36 -14.27
CA ALA A 92 2.89 5.51 -13.99
C ALA A 92 2.57 5.40 -12.49
N LEU A 93 3.17 4.44 -11.77
CA LEU A 93 3.03 4.32 -10.31
C LEU A 93 3.53 5.56 -9.55
N ASN A 94 4.70 6.09 -9.94
CA ASN A 94 5.23 7.32 -9.33
C ASN A 94 4.24 8.47 -9.49
N ARG A 95 3.69 8.64 -10.69
CA ARG A 95 2.70 9.69 -10.98
C ARG A 95 1.44 9.51 -10.14
N VAL A 96 0.81 8.33 -10.19
CA VAL A 96 -0.41 8.01 -9.44
C VAL A 96 -0.22 8.25 -7.93
N ILE A 97 0.89 7.76 -7.35
CA ILE A 97 1.14 7.91 -5.91
C ILE A 97 1.35 9.38 -5.52
N LYS A 98 2.04 10.16 -6.34
CA LYS A 98 2.21 11.60 -6.08
C LYS A 98 0.89 12.36 -6.20
N GLU A 99 0.12 12.11 -7.25
CA GLU A 99 -1.19 12.74 -7.43
C GLU A 99 -2.17 12.39 -6.28
N LEU A 100 -2.16 11.13 -5.82
CA LEU A 100 -2.94 10.74 -4.63
C LEU A 100 -2.45 11.44 -3.35
N ALA A 101 -1.17 11.74 -3.25
CA ALA A 101 -0.62 12.48 -2.11
C ALA A 101 -1.04 13.96 -2.15
N GLU A 102 -1.05 14.59 -3.32
CA GLU A 102 -1.54 15.98 -3.49
C GLU A 102 -3.06 16.11 -3.19
N MET A 103 -3.82 15.03 -3.38
CA MET A 103 -5.24 15.01 -3.02
C MET A 103 -5.49 14.93 -1.50
N ASP A 104 -4.46 14.78 -0.69
CA ASP A 104 -4.52 14.62 0.76
C ASP A 104 -5.48 13.51 1.28
N ASN A 105 -5.58 13.34 2.59
CA ASN A 105 -6.54 12.47 3.25
C ASN A 105 -6.58 11.05 2.66
N THR A 106 -5.39 10.47 2.45
CA THR A 106 -5.25 9.17 1.81
C THR A 106 -4.34 8.23 2.61
N VAL A 107 -4.79 7.00 2.78
CA VAL A 107 -3.97 5.89 3.30
C VAL A 107 -3.54 5.03 2.14
N LEU A 108 -2.26 5.00 1.85
CA LEU A 108 -1.64 4.23 0.77
C LEU A 108 -1.03 2.94 1.33
N LEU A 109 -1.35 1.80 0.74
CA LEU A 109 -0.81 0.51 1.15
C LEU A 109 0.12 -0.08 0.08
N GLY A 110 1.43 -0.05 0.35
CA GLY A 110 2.44 -0.72 -0.46
C GLY A 110 2.93 0.04 -1.69
N ARG A 111 3.37 -0.68 -2.70
CA ARG A 111 3.91 -0.19 -3.98
C ARG A 111 5.05 0.82 -3.88
N GLY A 112 5.84 0.74 -2.80
CA GLY A 112 6.98 1.62 -2.64
C GLY A 112 6.62 3.06 -2.32
N SER A 113 5.37 3.35 -1.91
CA SER A 113 4.93 4.70 -1.54
C SER A 113 5.82 5.37 -0.50
N GLN A 114 6.44 4.59 0.41
CA GLN A 114 7.41 5.08 1.39
C GLN A 114 8.70 5.64 0.76
N PHE A 115 9.06 5.17 -0.44
CA PHE A 115 10.21 5.69 -1.18
C PHE A 115 9.81 6.87 -2.07
N ILE A 116 8.70 6.72 -2.77
CA ILE A 116 8.18 7.72 -3.73
C ILE A 116 7.86 9.03 -3.01
N LEU A 117 7.27 8.93 -1.81
CA LEU A 117 6.88 10.07 -0.99
C LEU A 117 7.90 10.38 0.13
N ARG A 118 9.17 9.96 -0.04
CA ARG A 118 10.19 10.13 1.00
C ARG A 118 10.36 11.59 1.42
N ASP A 119 10.41 12.46 0.45
CA ASP A 119 10.69 13.88 0.65
C ASP A 119 9.42 14.76 0.60
N HIS A 120 8.23 14.11 0.52
CA HIS A 120 6.96 14.81 0.52
C HIS A 120 6.59 15.24 1.94
N PRO A 121 6.34 16.55 2.19
CA PRO A 121 5.90 17.02 3.49
C PRO A 121 4.51 16.46 3.85
N GLY A 122 4.23 16.26 5.13
CA GLY A 122 2.92 15.77 5.60
C GLY A 122 2.64 14.28 5.37
N VAL A 123 3.65 13.48 4.98
CA VAL A 123 3.51 12.02 4.83
C VAL A 123 4.00 11.28 6.05
N LEU A 124 3.11 10.54 6.70
CA LEU A 124 3.43 9.60 7.77
C LEU A 124 3.77 8.23 7.18
N ARG A 125 5.02 7.78 7.33
CA ARG A 125 5.49 6.48 6.84
C ARG A 125 5.56 5.46 7.95
N ILE A 126 4.84 4.33 7.77
CA ILE A 126 4.69 3.26 8.74
C ILE A 126 5.14 1.94 8.14
N LEU A 127 5.84 1.12 8.91
CA LEU A 127 6.16 -0.27 8.58
C LEU A 127 5.48 -1.22 9.56
N LEU A 128 4.73 -2.19 9.05
CA LEU A 128 4.19 -3.29 9.83
C LEU A 128 5.03 -4.55 9.61
N VAL A 129 5.49 -5.12 10.70
CA VAL A 129 6.23 -6.39 10.72
C VAL A 129 5.54 -7.39 11.63
N ALA A 130 5.74 -8.67 11.39
CA ALA A 130 5.36 -9.74 12.29
C ALA A 130 6.19 -11.00 12.01
N ASP A 131 6.32 -11.89 13.00
CA ASP A 131 6.93 -13.18 12.77
C ASP A 131 6.12 -14.05 11.80
N GLN A 132 6.75 -15.04 11.21
CA GLN A 132 6.14 -15.87 10.19
C GLN A 132 4.91 -16.63 10.71
N LYS A 133 4.96 -17.14 11.96
CA LYS A 133 3.88 -17.89 12.57
C LYS A 133 2.65 -16.98 12.76
N SER A 134 2.82 -15.81 13.35
CA SER A 134 1.75 -14.84 13.55
C SER A 134 1.07 -14.42 12.24
N ARG A 135 1.87 -14.24 11.16
CA ARG A 135 1.34 -13.90 9.84
C ARG A 135 0.52 -15.04 9.22
N VAL A 136 0.96 -16.29 9.38
CA VAL A 136 0.20 -17.48 8.93
C VAL A 136 -1.11 -17.59 9.73
N ASP A 137 -1.03 -17.48 11.05
CA ASP A 137 -2.20 -17.55 11.94
C ASP A 137 -3.22 -16.44 11.66
N PHE A 138 -2.74 -15.24 11.33
CA PHE A 138 -3.61 -14.14 10.89
C PHE A 138 -4.37 -14.49 9.59
N LEU A 139 -3.68 -15.05 8.59
CA LEU A 139 -4.31 -15.44 7.32
C LEU A 139 -5.34 -16.55 7.50
N ILE A 140 -5.07 -17.52 8.37
CA ILE A 140 -6.01 -18.59 8.71
C ILE A 140 -7.26 -17.99 9.37
N ARG A 141 -7.08 -17.21 10.44
CA ARG A 141 -8.19 -16.63 11.20
C ARG A 141 -9.02 -15.65 10.40
N ARG A 142 -8.37 -14.80 9.59
CA ARG A 142 -9.05 -13.71 8.88
C ARG A 142 -9.75 -14.16 7.61
N TYR A 143 -9.18 -15.17 6.92
CA TYR A 143 -9.64 -15.56 5.58
C TYR A 143 -10.04 -17.04 5.47
N GLY A 144 -9.98 -17.79 6.55
CA GLY A 144 -10.38 -19.21 6.56
C GLY A 144 -9.46 -20.12 5.74
N PHE A 145 -8.22 -19.73 5.48
CA PHE A 145 -7.29 -20.56 4.70
C PHE A 145 -6.80 -21.76 5.49
N SER A 146 -6.54 -22.88 4.80
CA SER A 146 -5.76 -23.95 5.39
C SER A 146 -4.31 -23.50 5.62
N THR A 147 -3.63 -24.13 6.58
CA THR A 147 -2.23 -23.82 6.92
C THR A 147 -1.31 -23.85 5.69
N GLY A 148 -1.42 -24.90 4.85
CA GLY A 148 -0.62 -25.02 3.64
C GLY A 148 -0.88 -23.90 2.62
N LYS A 149 -2.17 -23.51 2.45
CA LYS A 149 -2.54 -22.39 1.57
C LYS A 149 -1.99 -21.07 2.10
N ALA A 150 -2.12 -20.82 3.41
CA ALA A 150 -1.61 -19.60 4.04
C ALA A 150 -0.09 -19.47 3.91
N GLN A 151 0.65 -20.55 4.19
CA GLN A 151 2.12 -20.59 4.02
C GLN A 151 2.56 -20.39 2.57
N GLY A 152 1.88 -21.04 1.63
CA GLY A 152 2.17 -20.89 0.20
C GLY A 152 1.94 -19.46 -0.30
N LEU A 153 0.82 -18.83 0.10
CA LEU A 153 0.52 -17.44 -0.22
C LEU A 153 1.54 -16.48 0.38
N LEU A 154 1.89 -16.68 1.65
CA LEU A 154 2.87 -15.86 2.35
C LEU A 154 4.22 -15.88 1.64
N LYS A 155 4.74 -17.06 1.30
CA LYS A 155 6.02 -17.20 0.59
C LYS A 155 5.99 -16.51 -0.78
N ARG A 156 4.89 -16.63 -1.53
CA ARG A 156 4.73 -15.97 -2.84
C ARG A 156 4.66 -14.45 -2.69
N ALA A 157 3.87 -13.95 -1.75
CA ALA A 157 3.71 -12.52 -1.51
C ALA A 157 5.02 -11.86 -1.06
N ASP A 158 5.76 -12.50 -0.15
CA ASP A 158 7.06 -12.00 0.30
C ASP A 158 8.08 -11.96 -0.86
N LYS A 159 8.11 -13.01 -1.70
CA LYS A 159 8.95 -13.06 -2.90
C LYS A 159 8.57 -11.96 -3.91
N LYS A 160 7.27 -11.77 -4.18
CA LYS A 160 6.75 -10.73 -5.08
C LYS A 160 7.13 -9.33 -4.56
N ARG A 161 6.91 -9.08 -3.26
CA ARG A 161 7.28 -7.81 -2.62
C ARG A 161 8.79 -7.55 -2.69
N SER A 162 9.60 -8.53 -2.32
CA SER A 162 11.06 -8.39 -2.36
C SER A 162 11.58 -8.13 -3.78
N ARG A 163 11.07 -8.87 -4.77
CA ARG A 163 11.44 -8.68 -6.18
C ARG A 163 11.07 -7.27 -6.65
N PHE A 164 9.84 -6.84 -6.42
CA PHE A 164 9.38 -5.51 -6.79
C PHE A 164 10.26 -4.41 -6.17
N LEU A 165 10.49 -4.46 -4.86
CA LEU A 165 11.23 -3.42 -4.17
C LEU A 165 12.71 -3.40 -4.59
N LYS A 166 13.33 -4.56 -4.82
CA LYS A 166 14.73 -4.63 -5.32
C LYS A 166 14.90 -4.09 -6.73
N LEU A 167 13.89 -4.26 -7.59
CA LEU A 167 13.94 -3.74 -8.96
C LEU A 167 13.88 -2.22 -9.02
N PHE A 168 13.08 -1.61 -8.16
CA PHE A 168 12.74 -0.20 -8.25
C PHE A 168 13.40 0.68 -7.19
N PHE A 169 13.86 0.08 -6.10
CA PHE A 169 14.44 0.84 -4.98
C PHE A 169 15.73 0.15 -4.51
N PRO A 170 16.89 0.82 -4.63
CA PRO A 170 18.20 0.23 -4.30
C PRO A 170 18.45 0.04 -2.80
N ARG A 171 17.52 0.49 -1.94
CA ARG A 171 17.60 0.36 -0.49
C ARG A 171 16.85 -0.85 0.03
N GLU A 172 17.29 -1.35 1.18
CA GLU A 172 16.58 -2.44 1.87
C GLU A 172 15.17 -1.99 2.30
N PRO A 173 14.10 -2.72 1.87
CA PRO A 173 12.73 -2.29 2.09
C PRO A 173 12.29 -2.31 3.56
N ASN A 174 13.04 -2.94 4.43
CA ASN A 174 12.77 -3.00 5.87
C ASN A 174 13.76 -2.16 6.68
N GLU A 175 14.54 -1.30 6.03
CA GLU A 175 15.40 -0.35 6.71
C GLU A 175 14.53 0.61 7.54
N THR A 176 14.69 0.55 8.87
CA THR A 176 13.82 1.27 9.80
C THR A 176 13.93 2.78 9.71
N SER A 177 15.07 3.30 9.27
CA SER A 177 15.30 4.73 9.03
C SER A 177 14.39 5.37 7.95
N LEU A 178 13.74 4.54 7.13
CA LEU A 178 12.78 5.00 6.12
C LEU A 178 11.41 5.35 6.71
N TYR A 179 11.13 4.97 7.95
CA TYR A 179 9.80 5.04 8.55
C TYR A 179 9.79 5.92 9.80
N HIS A 180 8.69 6.62 10.00
CA HIS A 180 8.45 7.35 11.25
C HIS A 180 8.05 6.40 12.39
N MET A 181 7.45 5.25 12.05
CA MET A 181 7.01 4.26 13.03
C MET A 181 7.12 2.85 12.46
N VAL A 182 7.64 1.92 13.27
CA VAL A 182 7.65 0.48 12.98
C VAL A 182 6.84 -0.24 14.04
N LEU A 183 5.80 -0.96 13.61
CA LEU A 183 4.88 -1.67 14.51
C LEU A 183 5.00 -3.17 14.29
N ASN A 184 5.31 -3.90 15.37
CA ASN A 184 5.38 -5.36 15.36
C ASN A 184 4.04 -5.96 15.80
N THR A 185 3.24 -6.41 14.83
CA THR A 185 1.91 -6.98 15.08
C THR A 185 1.93 -8.43 15.58
N THR A 186 3.11 -9.01 15.82
CA THR A 186 3.23 -10.21 16.67
C THR A 186 2.85 -9.89 18.12
N TRP A 187 3.24 -8.70 18.60
CA TRP A 187 3.09 -8.28 20.00
C TRP A 187 2.00 -7.23 20.21
N LEU A 188 1.68 -6.47 19.15
CA LEU A 188 0.67 -5.43 19.20
C LEU A 188 -0.61 -5.91 18.51
N SER A 189 -1.75 -5.74 19.16
CA SER A 189 -3.04 -5.91 18.50
C SER A 189 -3.24 -4.83 17.41
N LEU A 190 -4.05 -5.13 16.40
CA LEU A 190 -4.33 -4.13 15.35
C LEU A 190 -5.08 -2.91 15.91
N ASP A 191 -5.90 -3.08 16.96
CA ASP A 191 -6.60 -1.96 17.61
C ASP A 191 -5.62 -1.03 18.34
N LEU A 192 -4.64 -1.60 19.07
CA LEU A 192 -3.59 -0.79 19.69
C LEU A 192 -2.73 -0.10 18.64
N ALA A 193 -2.34 -0.81 17.57
CA ALA A 193 -1.60 -0.23 16.46
C ALA A 193 -2.36 0.91 15.79
N LYS A 194 -3.68 0.78 15.61
CA LYS A 194 -4.56 1.84 15.11
C LYS A 194 -4.53 3.06 16.03
N GLY A 195 -4.72 2.87 17.33
CA GLY A 195 -4.69 3.96 18.30
C GLY A 195 -3.37 4.76 18.26
N LEU A 196 -2.23 4.06 18.17
CA LEU A 196 -0.91 4.70 18.05
C LEU A 196 -0.78 5.54 16.76
N ILE A 197 -1.28 5.03 15.65
CA ILE A 197 -1.27 5.77 14.38
C ILE A 197 -2.13 7.03 14.47
N LEU A 198 -3.36 6.91 14.98
CA LEU A 198 -4.28 8.04 15.12
C LEU A 198 -3.72 9.12 16.06
N ASP A 199 -3.12 8.73 17.19
CA ASP A 199 -2.48 9.67 18.11
C ASP A 199 -1.29 10.38 17.44
N LEU A 200 -0.47 9.66 16.66
CA LEU A 200 0.65 10.26 15.96
C LEU A 200 0.20 11.25 14.88
N VAL A 201 -0.82 10.91 14.08
CA VAL A 201 -1.41 11.80 13.07
C VAL A 201 -1.90 13.09 13.74
N LYS A 202 -2.64 12.97 14.84
CA LYS A 202 -3.13 14.11 15.61
C LYS A 202 -2.00 15.01 16.12
N ARG A 203 -0.91 14.42 16.63
CA ARG A 203 0.24 15.18 17.18
C ARG A 203 1.09 15.84 16.12
N MET A 204 1.19 15.24 14.94
CA MET A 204 1.92 15.84 13.83
C MET A 204 1.19 17.03 13.21
N GLY A 205 -0.08 17.26 13.54
CA GLY A 205 -0.90 18.36 12.99
C GLY A 205 -1.17 18.20 11.49
N VAL A 206 -1.11 16.98 11.01
CA VAL A 206 -1.28 16.61 9.60
C VAL A 206 -2.62 15.90 9.41
#